data_051628ea17f553cf2949000703cd1eab
#
_entry.id   051628ea17f553cf2949000703cd1eab
#
_cell.length_a   1.000
_cell.length_b   1.000
_cell.length_c   1.000
_cell.angle_alpha   90.00
_cell.angle_beta   90.00
_cell.angle_gamma   90.00
#
_symmetry.space_group_name_H-M   'P 1'
#
loop_
_entity.id
_entity.type
_entity.pdbx_description
1 polymer ?
#
loop_
_entity_poly.entity_id
_entity_poly.type
_entity_poly.pdbx_seq_one_letter_code
_entity_poly.pdbx_strand_id
1 'polypeptide(L)'
;MNNFNLNLFKYFYYVVYYNGFTNASKNLNIAQSSLSYNTKQLELQLDKNLIIRDNKKFELTEDGYNLYENLKTVFNVLNQNLEQLNNQNRQEITIGVRHYLSDFIFKDAIVEFINTYPNIHININLYSKLDVKKFNDEYDIVIDYEDYTNLIAADNKELLCVLNNTFVSGKELSKNYELINSIKELKNTKLISMCPNKKNGKFQKMCFDNGILFENIISVNDSMLSKKLVKNNVGLCFANEAFFREEIVNGYVKKVKVIEELFDDNIYIVYKKGKNITNINKFIKILKKQYEEELQ
;
A
#
# COMPACT_ATOMS: atom_id res chain seq x y z
N MET A 1 -2.98 28.45 30.89
CA MET A 1 -3.58 27.98 29.62
C MET A 1 -4.52 29.07 29.11
N ASN A 2 -4.25 29.67 27.97
CA ASN A 2 -5.18 30.63 27.40
C ASN A 2 -6.48 29.89 27.04
N ASN A 3 -7.61 30.43 27.50
CA ASN A 3 -8.94 29.90 27.19
C ASN A 3 -9.25 30.15 25.70
N PHE A 4 -8.74 29.31 24.83
CA PHE A 4 -9.07 29.39 23.41
C PHE A 4 -10.48 28.84 23.16
N ASN A 5 -11.35 29.66 22.57
CA ASN A 5 -12.65 29.21 22.15
C ASN A 5 -12.53 28.44 20.82
N LEU A 6 -12.52 27.11 20.90
CA LEU A 6 -12.37 26.23 19.74
C LEU A 6 -13.44 26.43 18.66
N ASN A 7 -14.62 26.97 19.01
CA ASN A 7 -15.65 27.27 18.03
C ASN A 7 -15.24 28.37 17.04
N LEU A 8 -14.42 29.33 17.46
CA LEU A 8 -13.91 30.37 16.57
C LEU A 8 -13.05 29.78 15.47
N PHE A 9 -12.14 28.85 15.82
CA PHE A 9 -11.29 28.12 14.88
C PHE A 9 -12.11 27.24 13.94
N LYS A 10 -13.16 26.57 14.47
CA LYS A 10 -14.09 25.76 13.67
C LYS A 10 -14.80 26.60 12.62
N TYR A 11 -15.35 27.75 12.98
CA TYR A 11 -16.05 28.61 12.04
C TYR A 11 -15.12 29.15 10.96
N PHE A 12 -13.93 29.61 11.33
CA PHE A 12 -12.92 30.05 10.35
C PHE A 12 -12.57 28.90 9.40
N TYR A 13 -12.26 27.72 9.92
CA TYR A 13 -11.95 26.54 9.10
C TYR A 13 -13.03 26.28 8.05
N TYR A 14 -14.29 26.22 8.43
CA TYR A 14 -15.38 25.94 7.49
C TYR A 14 -15.67 27.11 6.53
N VAL A 15 -15.46 28.35 6.94
CA VAL A 15 -15.57 29.49 6.02
C VAL A 15 -14.54 29.36 4.89
N VAL A 16 -13.33 28.96 5.21
CA VAL A 16 -12.28 28.70 4.20
C VAL A 16 -12.58 27.46 3.38
N TYR A 17 -12.95 26.36 4.02
CA TYR A 17 -13.27 25.10 3.37
C TYR A 17 -14.36 25.24 2.30
N TYR A 18 -15.43 26.00 2.58
CA TYR A 18 -16.53 26.26 1.65
C TYR A 18 -16.29 27.49 0.75
N ASN A 19 -15.07 28.03 0.74
CA ASN A 19 -14.69 29.14 -0.09
C ASN A 19 -15.59 30.39 0.09
N GLY A 20 -15.81 30.79 1.35
CA GLY A 20 -16.46 32.02 1.73
C GLY A 20 -17.69 31.88 2.63
N PHE A 21 -18.09 33.01 3.23
CA PHE A 21 -19.13 33.08 4.25
C PHE A 21 -20.50 32.64 3.76
N THR A 22 -20.87 32.99 2.53
CA THR A 22 -22.19 32.63 1.97
C THR A 22 -22.35 31.13 1.78
N ASN A 23 -21.33 30.49 1.22
CA ASN A 23 -21.32 29.04 1.02
C ASN A 23 -21.28 28.30 2.35
N ALA A 24 -20.43 28.75 3.29
CA ALA A 24 -20.36 28.18 4.62
C ALA A 24 -21.68 28.28 5.37
N SER A 25 -22.38 29.45 5.27
CA SER A 25 -23.69 29.65 5.87
C SER A 25 -24.72 28.65 5.39
N LYS A 26 -24.79 28.40 4.07
CA LYS A 26 -25.71 27.41 3.48
C LYS A 26 -25.41 25.99 3.92
N ASN A 27 -24.12 25.59 3.93
CA ASN A 27 -23.74 24.22 4.23
C ASN A 27 -23.81 23.88 5.73
N LEU A 28 -23.57 24.87 6.59
CA LEU A 28 -23.57 24.69 8.06
C LEU A 28 -24.93 25.00 8.69
N ASN A 29 -25.85 25.57 7.92
CA ASN A 29 -27.13 26.08 8.42
C ASN A 29 -26.95 27.12 9.55
N ILE A 30 -25.95 28.02 9.42
CA ILE A 30 -25.58 29.07 10.36
C ILE A 30 -25.68 30.41 9.66
N ALA A 31 -26.20 31.44 10.33
CA ALA A 31 -26.31 32.77 9.77
C ALA A 31 -24.94 33.32 9.33
N GLN A 32 -24.85 33.90 8.15
CA GLN A 32 -23.61 34.49 7.61
C GLN A 32 -23.02 35.55 8.55
N SER A 33 -23.88 36.37 9.17
CA SER A 33 -23.48 37.36 10.17
C SER A 33 -22.77 36.73 11.39
N SER A 34 -23.24 35.58 11.83
CA SER A 34 -22.61 34.84 12.94
C SER A 34 -21.22 34.32 12.55
N LEU A 35 -21.08 33.75 11.34
CA LEU A 35 -19.78 33.28 10.84
C LEU A 35 -18.79 34.44 10.70
N SER A 36 -19.25 35.58 10.16
CA SER A 36 -18.40 36.77 10.03
C SER A 36 -17.99 37.36 11.37
N TYR A 37 -18.93 37.41 12.34
CA TYR A 37 -18.65 37.86 13.71
C TYR A 37 -17.62 36.98 14.39
N ASN A 38 -17.81 35.64 14.35
CA ASN A 38 -16.92 34.71 15.02
C ASN A 38 -15.53 34.69 14.37
N THR A 39 -15.42 34.81 13.06
CA THR A 39 -14.13 34.95 12.37
C THR A 39 -13.42 36.23 12.79
N LYS A 40 -14.15 37.35 12.92
CA LYS A 40 -13.57 38.61 13.42
C LYS A 40 -13.12 38.52 14.87
N GLN A 41 -13.85 37.78 15.72
CA GLN A 41 -13.41 37.52 17.10
C GLN A 41 -12.13 36.68 17.14
N LEU A 42 -11.95 35.71 16.22
CA LEU A 42 -10.72 34.94 16.08
C LEU A 42 -9.55 35.85 15.70
N GLU A 43 -9.76 36.73 14.69
CA GLU A 43 -8.75 37.71 14.25
C GLU A 43 -8.30 38.61 15.40
N LEU A 44 -9.25 39.10 16.20
CA LEU A 44 -8.97 39.92 17.38
C LEU A 44 -8.21 39.12 18.47
N GLN A 45 -8.60 37.88 18.72
CA GLN A 45 -7.96 37.04 19.72
C GLN A 45 -6.50 36.69 19.36
N LEU A 46 -6.21 36.57 18.05
CA LEU A 46 -4.89 36.25 17.54
C LEU A 46 -4.05 37.49 17.23
N ASP A 47 -4.66 38.69 17.27
CA ASP A 47 -4.09 39.96 16.80
C ASP A 47 -3.54 39.85 15.38
N LYS A 48 -4.32 39.19 14.49
CA LYS A 48 -3.97 38.91 13.10
C LYS A 48 -5.19 39.03 12.20
N ASN A 49 -4.99 39.57 11.00
CA ASN A 49 -5.98 39.49 9.95
C ASN A 49 -5.80 38.18 9.21
N LEU A 50 -6.85 37.37 9.11
CA LEU A 50 -6.84 36.05 8.46
C LEU A 50 -7.47 36.10 7.07
N ILE A 51 -8.38 37.08 6.83
CA ILE A 51 -9.12 37.22 5.57
C ILE A 51 -8.90 38.62 5.01
N ILE A 52 -8.62 38.72 3.72
CA ILE A 52 -8.51 39.95 2.98
C ILE A 52 -9.92 40.44 2.66
N ARG A 53 -10.26 41.66 3.11
CA ARG A 53 -11.64 42.21 3.00
C ARG A 53 -11.83 43.24 1.88
N ASP A 54 -10.76 43.60 1.17
CA ASP A 54 -10.79 44.68 0.20
C ASP A 54 -11.25 44.30 -1.21
N ASN A 55 -11.44 43.00 -1.46
CA ASN A 55 -11.79 42.50 -2.78
C ASN A 55 -13.17 41.84 -2.81
N LYS A 56 -13.83 41.89 -3.97
CA LYS A 56 -15.09 41.16 -4.24
C LYS A 56 -14.90 39.63 -4.18
N LYS A 57 -13.67 39.15 -4.06
CA LYS A 57 -13.31 37.72 -3.93
C LYS A 57 -12.92 37.41 -2.49
N PHE A 58 -13.23 36.20 -2.09
CA PHE A 58 -12.80 35.65 -0.80
C PHE A 58 -11.34 35.21 -0.91
N GLU A 59 -10.45 35.87 -0.16
CA GLU A 59 -9.00 35.58 -0.17
C GLU A 59 -8.46 35.55 1.26
N LEU A 60 -7.44 34.73 1.48
CA LEU A 60 -6.75 34.59 2.77
C LEU A 60 -5.49 35.45 2.80
N THR A 61 -5.12 35.90 3.99
CA THR A 61 -3.77 36.40 4.26
C THR A 61 -2.81 35.20 4.38
N GLU A 62 -1.51 35.45 4.41
CA GLU A 62 -0.50 34.40 4.71
C GLU A 62 -0.73 33.75 6.07
N ASP A 63 -1.03 34.53 7.12
CA ASP A 63 -1.41 34.02 8.45
C ASP A 63 -2.68 33.17 8.38
N GLY A 64 -3.68 33.59 7.58
CA GLY A 64 -4.92 32.84 7.36
C GLY A 64 -4.69 31.52 6.67
N TYR A 65 -3.85 31.49 5.64
CA TYR A 65 -3.50 30.26 4.93
C TYR A 65 -2.76 29.27 5.85
N ASN A 66 -1.76 29.75 6.58
CA ASN A 66 -0.99 28.91 7.52
C ASN A 66 -1.88 28.33 8.62
N LEU A 67 -2.77 29.16 9.19
CA LEU A 67 -3.72 28.69 10.20
C LEU A 67 -4.68 27.63 9.62
N TYR A 68 -5.20 27.85 8.40
CA TYR A 68 -6.10 26.91 7.75
C TYR A 68 -5.44 25.52 7.52
N GLU A 69 -4.23 25.47 7.01
CA GLU A 69 -3.53 24.21 6.79
C GLU A 69 -3.25 23.45 8.10
N ASN A 70 -2.93 24.16 9.18
CA ASN A 70 -2.80 23.56 10.51
C ASN A 70 -4.14 23.02 11.02
N LEU A 71 -5.22 23.80 10.89
CA LEU A 71 -6.56 23.37 11.32
C LEU A 71 -7.09 22.21 10.50
N LYS A 72 -6.78 22.12 9.21
CA LYS A 72 -7.11 21.01 8.34
C LYS A 72 -6.57 19.69 8.90
N THR A 73 -5.32 19.69 9.34
CA THR A 73 -4.72 18.50 10.00
C THR A 73 -5.47 18.14 11.29
N VAL A 74 -5.75 19.13 12.14
CA VAL A 74 -6.45 18.91 13.42
C VAL A 74 -7.88 18.39 13.19
N PHE A 75 -8.65 18.99 12.27
CA PHE A 75 -10.02 18.57 11.98
C PHE A 75 -10.07 17.21 11.28
N ASN A 76 -9.09 16.88 10.45
CA ASN A 76 -9.00 15.54 9.87
C ASN A 76 -8.80 14.48 10.96
N VAL A 77 -7.88 14.67 11.90
CA VAL A 77 -7.67 13.76 13.03
C VAL A 77 -8.93 13.66 13.90
N LEU A 78 -9.58 14.80 14.18
CA LEU A 78 -10.81 14.81 14.98
C LEU A 78 -11.93 14.04 14.27
N ASN A 79 -12.14 14.26 12.98
CA ASN A 79 -13.16 13.56 12.19
C ASN A 79 -12.89 12.07 12.11
N GLN A 80 -11.64 11.66 11.89
CA GLN A 80 -11.26 10.24 11.93
C GLN A 80 -11.58 9.59 13.28
N ASN A 81 -11.30 10.29 14.40
CA ASN A 81 -11.64 9.76 15.72
C ASN A 81 -13.16 9.73 15.97
N LEU A 82 -13.91 10.73 15.50
CA LEU A 82 -15.37 10.74 15.60
C LEU A 82 -16.01 9.65 14.72
N GLU A 83 -15.48 9.42 13.52
CA GLU A 83 -15.89 8.31 12.67
C GLU A 83 -15.57 6.97 13.33
N GLN A 84 -14.43 6.81 13.96
CA GLN A 84 -14.10 5.62 14.75
C GLN A 84 -15.06 5.41 15.91
N LEU A 85 -15.49 6.48 16.61
CA LEU A 85 -16.47 6.40 17.68
C LEU A 85 -17.90 6.06 17.16
N ASN A 86 -18.28 6.63 16.03
CA ASN A 86 -19.57 6.38 15.39
C ASN A 86 -19.61 5.01 14.67
N ASN A 87 -18.46 4.53 14.19
CA ASN A 87 -18.29 3.24 13.54
C ASN A 87 -18.09 2.08 14.54
N GLN A 88 -18.44 2.25 15.82
CA GLN A 88 -18.41 1.15 16.81
C GLN A 88 -19.16 -0.11 16.37
N ASN A 89 -19.95 -0.04 15.28
CA ASN A 89 -20.66 -1.16 14.65
C ASN A 89 -20.14 -1.55 13.26
N ARG A 90 -19.22 -0.79 12.62
CA ARG A 90 -18.60 -1.24 11.39
C ARG A 90 -17.36 -2.05 11.73
N GLN A 91 -17.49 -3.34 11.51
CA GLN A 91 -16.36 -4.25 11.54
C GLN A 91 -15.58 -4.05 10.24
N GLU A 92 -14.39 -3.47 10.31
CA GLU A 92 -13.56 -3.16 9.15
C GLU A 92 -12.15 -3.69 9.38
N ILE A 93 -11.51 -4.20 8.31
CA ILE A 93 -10.11 -4.62 8.32
C ILE A 93 -9.42 -3.95 7.13
N THR A 94 -8.32 -3.26 7.37
CA THR A 94 -7.48 -2.68 6.32
C THR A 94 -6.19 -3.49 6.17
N ILE A 95 -5.97 -4.03 4.98
CA ILE A 95 -4.85 -4.90 4.65
C ILE A 95 -3.93 -4.16 3.68
N GLY A 96 -2.68 -3.96 4.09
CA GLY A 96 -1.62 -3.51 3.20
C GLY A 96 -0.90 -4.69 2.57
N VAL A 97 -0.72 -4.70 1.26
CA VAL A 97 0.00 -5.75 0.55
C VAL A 97 0.84 -5.17 -0.57
N ARG A 98 2.01 -5.74 -0.81
CA ARG A 98 2.86 -5.33 -1.93
C ARG A 98 2.17 -5.65 -3.26
N HIS A 99 2.17 -4.67 -4.19
CA HIS A 99 1.42 -4.70 -5.44
C HIS A 99 1.50 -6.05 -6.18
N TYR A 100 2.69 -6.60 -6.39
CA TYR A 100 2.81 -7.85 -7.14
C TYR A 100 2.56 -9.13 -6.32
N LEU A 101 2.55 -9.05 -4.98
CA LEU A 101 2.10 -10.17 -4.15
C LEU A 101 0.58 -10.34 -4.23
N SER A 102 -0.17 -9.26 -4.42
CA SER A 102 -1.63 -9.30 -4.44
C SER A 102 -2.19 -10.20 -5.54
N ASP A 103 -1.47 -10.38 -6.64
CA ASP A 103 -1.91 -11.18 -7.78
C ASP A 103 -2.11 -12.67 -7.43
N PHE A 104 -1.46 -13.15 -6.37
CA PHE A 104 -1.51 -14.58 -6.03
C PHE A 104 -1.55 -14.89 -4.53
N ILE A 105 -1.21 -13.91 -3.65
CA ILE A 105 -1.04 -14.20 -2.22
C ILE A 105 -2.35 -14.54 -1.51
N PHE A 106 -3.44 -13.97 -1.96
CA PHE A 106 -4.74 -14.16 -1.31
C PHE A 106 -5.44 -15.44 -1.77
N LYS A 107 -5.09 -15.97 -2.95
CA LYS A 107 -5.82 -17.11 -3.57
C LYS A 107 -7.34 -16.86 -3.47
N ASP A 108 -8.08 -17.83 -2.91
CA ASP A 108 -9.53 -17.70 -2.71
C ASP A 108 -9.91 -17.14 -1.33
N ALA A 109 -8.92 -16.82 -0.47
CA ALA A 109 -9.16 -16.40 0.92
C ALA A 109 -10.04 -15.15 1.04
N ILE A 110 -9.89 -14.19 0.15
CA ILE A 110 -10.71 -12.97 0.14
C ILE A 110 -12.17 -13.32 -0.14
N VAL A 111 -12.41 -14.17 -1.14
CA VAL A 111 -13.77 -14.60 -1.53
C VAL A 111 -14.40 -15.42 -0.41
N GLU A 112 -13.66 -16.37 0.16
CA GLU A 112 -14.12 -17.18 1.29
C GLU A 112 -14.44 -16.30 2.50
N PHE A 113 -13.59 -15.31 2.82
CA PHE A 113 -13.79 -14.43 3.95
C PHE A 113 -15.04 -13.55 3.79
N ILE A 114 -15.22 -12.91 2.63
CA ILE A 114 -16.40 -12.07 2.35
C ILE A 114 -17.68 -12.88 2.44
N ASN A 115 -17.70 -14.10 1.90
CA ASN A 115 -18.86 -14.97 1.96
C ASN A 115 -19.17 -15.46 3.38
N THR A 116 -18.11 -15.73 4.18
CA THR A 116 -18.27 -16.22 5.56
C THR A 116 -18.64 -15.09 6.54
N TYR A 117 -18.14 -13.89 6.31
CA TYR A 117 -18.29 -12.74 7.20
C TYR A 117 -18.79 -11.49 6.45
N PRO A 118 -20.01 -11.50 5.88
CA PRO A 118 -20.51 -10.42 5.01
C PRO A 118 -20.64 -9.07 5.71
N ASN A 119 -20.65 -9.05 7.04
CA ASN A 119 -20.75 -7.83 7.84
C ASN A 119 -19.38 -7.19 8.13
N ILE A 120 -18.28 -7.83 7.74
CA ILE A 120 -16.93 -7.29 7.91
C ILE A 120 -16.51 -6.63 6.59
N HIS A 121 -16.26 -5.33 6.65
CA HIS A 121 -15.71 -4.60 5.50
C HIS A 121 -14.20 -4.83 5.37
N ILE A 122 -13.73 -5.12 4.16
CA ILE A 122 -12.31 -5.27 3.86
C ILE A 122 -11.85 -4.15 2.93
N ASN A 123 -10.78 -3.47 3.33
CA ASN A 123 -10.01 -2.58 2.47
C ASN A 123 -8.66 -3.23 2.14
N ILE A 124 -8.34 -3.36 0.86
CA ILE A 124 -7.04 -3.87 0.41
C ILE A 124 -6.30 -2.74 -0.28
N ASN A 125 -5.20 -2.32 0.33
CA ASN A 125 -4.36 -1.24 -0.18
C ASN A 125 -3.07 -1.82 -0.75
N LEU A 126 -2.86 -1.58 -2.04
CA LEU A 126 -1.65 -2.01 -2.73
C LEU A 126 -0.57 -0.93 -2.64
N TYR A 127 0.66 -1.34 -2.33
CA TYR A 127 1.79 -0.41 -2.30
C TYR A 127 3.01 -0.98 -3.03
N SER A 128 3.77 -0.10 -3.66
CA SER A 128 5.08 -0.42 -4.24
C SER A 128 6.22 -0.16 -3.25
N LYS A 129 6.04 0.84 -2.37
CA LYS A 129 6.96 1.20 -1.31
C LYS A 129 6.18 1.41 -0.02
N LEU A 130 6.46 0.59 0.99
CA LEU A 130 5.83 0.73 2.30
C LEU A 130 6.43 1.93 3.03
N ASP A 131 5.60 2.85 3.47
CA ASP A 131 5.98 3.86 4.45
C ASP A 131 5.77 3.28 5.86
N VAL A 132 6.86 2.80 6.44
CA VAL A 132 6.84 2.14 7.76
C VAL A 132 6.27 3.04 8.86
N LYS A 133 6.43 4.38 8.74
CA LYS A 133 5.89 5.34 9.72
C LYS A 133 4.37 5.37 9.71
N LYS A 134 3.78 5.14 8.54
CA LYS A 134 2.32 5.13 8.35
C LYS A 134 1.67 3.78 8.66
N PHE A 135 2.44 2.71 8.81
CA PHE A 135 1.88 1.38 9.12
C PHE A 135 0.90 1.44 10.29
N ASN A 136 1.27 2.17 11.33
CA ASN A 136 0.47 2.26 12.56
C ASN A 136 -0.91 2.90 12.35
N ASP A 137 -1.04 3.77 11.39
CA ASP A 137 -2.23 4.61 11.19
C ASP A 137 -3.11 4.11 10.03
N GLU A 138 -2.53 3.36 9.09
CA GLU A 138 -3.19 3.00 7.83
C GLU A 138 -3.61 1.52 7.74
N TYR A 139 -2.93 0.59 8.47
CA TYR A 139 -3.15 -0.85 8.27
C TYR A 139 -3.38 -1.61 9.57
N ASP A 140 -4.34 -2.54 9.54
CA ASP A 140 -4.53 -3.56 10.59
C ASP A 140 -3.59 -4.76 10.35
N ILE A 141 -3.38 -5.11 9.09
CA ILE A 141 -2.54 -6.23 8.63
C ILE A 141 -1.63 -5.74 7.50
N VAL A 142 -0.38 -6.18 7.51
CA VAL A 142 0.51 -6.06 6.33
C VAL A 142 1.03 -7.44 5.94
N ILE A 143 1.02 -7.72 4.63
CA ILE A 143 1.58 -8.94 4.05
C ILE A 143 2.71 -8.52 3.11
N ASP A 144 3.96 -8.90 3.47
CA ASP A 144 5.13 -8.52 2.69
C ASP A 144 6.29 -9.51 2.93
N TYR A 145 7.37 -9.32 2.20
CA TYR A 145 8.63 -10.03 2.38
C TYR A 145 9.24 -9.77 3.76
N GLU A 146 10.02 -10.73 4.23
CA GLU A 146 10.70 -10.69 5.52
C GLU A 146 11.50 -9.39 5.73
N ASP A 147 12.30 -9.00 4.73
CA ASP A 147 13.16 -7.81 4.81
C ASP A 147 12.37 -6.51 5.10
N TYR A 148 11.12 -6.43 4.64
CA TYR A 148 10.26 -5.25 4.86
C TYR A 148 9.48 -5.36 6.15
N THR A 149 8.98 -6.55 6.46
CA THR A 149 8.24 -6.78 7.72
C THR A 149 9.14 -6.63 8.95
N ASN A 150 10.44 -6.88 8.83
CA ASN A 150 11.42 -6.62 9.89
C ASN A 150 11.56 -5.14 10.26
N LEU A 151 11.16 -4.24 9.37
CA LEU A 151 11.19 -2.79 9.62
C LEU A 151 9.93 -2.29 10.35
N ILE A 152 8.91 -3.13 10.49
CA ILE A 152 7.61 -2.75 11.06
C ILE A 152 7.60 -3.11 12.54
N ALA A 153 7.29 -2.13 13.40
CA ALA A 153 7.02 -2.36 14.82
C ALA A 153 5.59 -2.90 15.00
N ALA A 154 5.40 -4.20 14.82
CA ALA A 154 4.12 -4.88 15.00
C ALA A 154 4.12 -5.74 16.28
N ASP A 155 2.92 -6.00 16.83
CA ASP A 155 2.78 -6.87 18.01
C ASP A 155 2.92 -8.36 17.66
N ASN A 156 2.57 -8.71 16.43
CA ASN A 156 2.61 -10.07 15.94
C ASN A 156 3.24 -10.12 14.56
N LYS A 157 4.06 -11.15 14.34
CA LYS A 157 4.66 -11.49 13.06
C LYS A 157 4.62 -12.99 12.88
N GLU A 158 4.01 -13.44 11.79
CA GLU A 158 3.84 -14.87 11.48
C GLU A 158 4.25 -15.15 10.04
N LEU A 159 4.96 -16.26 9.83
CA LEU A 159 5.25 -16.74 8.48
C LEU A 159 3.95 -17.21 7.82
N LEU A 160 3.68 -16.68 6.63
CA LEU A 160 2.55 -17.10 5.81
C LEU A 160 2.95 -18.25 4.88
N CYS A 161 4.00 -18.04 4.10
CA CYS A 161 4.52 -19.04 3.17
C CYS A 161 5.96 -18.74 2.76
N VAL A 162 6.59 -19.74 2.16
CA VAL A 162 7.88 -19.61 1.47
C VAL A 162 7.62 -19.67 -0.02
N LEU A 163 8.13 -18.67 -0.75
CA LEU A 163 8.00 -18.58 -2.20
C LEU A 163 9.29 -19.08 -2.85
N ASN A 164 9.22 -20.22 -3.51
CA ASN A 164 10.34 -20.78 -4.26
C ASN A 164 10.51 -20.00 -5.57
N ASN A 165 11.63 -19.33 -5.71
CA ASN A 165 11.94 -18.57 -6.90
C ASN A 165 12.57 -19.45 -7.98
N THR A 166 12.27 -19.15 -9.22
CA THR A 166 12.84 -19.84 -10.39
C THR A 166 12.99 -18.88 -11.56
N PHE A 167 13.68 -19.30 -12.60
CA PHE A 167 13.63 -18.61 -13.88
C PHE A 167 12.48 -19.15 -14.72
N VAL A 168 11.76 -18.25 -15.36
CA VAL A 168 10.72 -18.56 -16.32
C VAL A 168 10.96 -17.83 -17.64
N SER A 169 10.52 -18.43 -18.73
CA SER A 169 10.61 -17.83 -20.08
C SER A 169 9.39 -18.15 -20.92
N GLY A 170 9.20 -17.40 -21.99
CA GLY A 170 8.22 -17.77 -23.01
C GLY A 170 8.61 -19.09 -23.70
N LYS A 171 7.62 -19.73 -24.28
CA LYS A 171 7.73 -21.09 -24.86
C LYS A 171 8.87 -21.25 -25.89
N GLU A 172 9.09 -20.27 -26.74
CA GLU A 172 10.11 -20.38 -27.79
C GLU A 172 11.51 -20.14 -27.20
N LEU A 173 11.65 -19.13 -26.33
CA LEU A 173 12.93 -18.82 -25.69
C LEU A 173 13.39 -19.97 -24.76
N SER A 174 12.46 -20.67 -24.12
CA SER A 174 12.79 -21.80 -23.25
C SER A 174 13.57 -22.92 -23.91
N LYS A 175 13.44 -23.07 -25.24
CA LYS A 175 14.20 -24.09 -26.00
C LYS A 175 15.72 -23.87 -25.96
N ASN A 176 16.15 -22.62 -25.69
CA ASN A 176 17.57 -22.28 -25.58
C ASN A 176 18.12 -22.50 -24.17
N TYR A 177 17.24 -22.81 -23.20
CA TYR A 177 17.54 -22.91 -21.77
C TYR A 177 16.88 -24.15 -21.16
N GLU A 178 17.13 -25.33 -21.75
CA GLU A 178 16.56 -26.59 -21.20
C GLU A 178 17.11 -26.91 -19.81
N LEU A 179 18.40 -26.61 -19.61
CA LEU A 179 19.10 -26.80 -18.34
C LEU A 179 20.16 -25.71 -18.18
N ILE A 180 20.15 -25.03 -17.04
CA ILE A 180 21.18 -24.08 -16.62
C ILE A 180 21.92 -24.69 -15.44
N ASN A 181 23.22 -24.95 -15.59
CA ASN A 181 24.02 -25.50 -14.50
C ASN A 181 24.45 -24.42 -13.53
N SER A 182 24.75 -23.21 -14.03
CA SER A 182 25.11 -22.06 -13.22
C SER A 182 24.50 -20.77 -13.76
N ILE A 183 24.13 -19.87 -12.85
CA ILE A 183 23.59 -18.54 -13.18
C ILE A 183 24.55 -17.73 -14.07
N LYS A 184 25.86 -18.01 -14.02
CA LYS A 184 26.88 -17.39 -14.90
C LYS A 184 26.60 -17.59 -16.39
N GLU A 185 25.89 -18.64 -16.76
CA GLU A 185 25.51 -18.90 -18.15
C GLU A 185 24.55 -17.84 -18.68
N LEU A 186 23.84 -17.11 -17.79
CA LEU A 186 22.88 -16.06 -18.14
C LEU A 186 23.50 -14.69 -18.39
N LYS A 187 24.84 -14.53 -18.30
CA LYS A 187 25.52 -13.23 -18.39
C LYS A 187 25.17 -12.41 -19.66
N ASN A 188 24.87 -13.08 -20.76
CA ASN A 188 24.51 -12.44 -22.03
C ASN A 188 23.00 -12.52 -22.34
N THR A 189 22.20 -12.96 -21.37
CA THR A 189 20.75 -13.14 -21.53
C THR A 189 20.03 -11.90 -21.02
N LYS A 190 18.98 -11.46 -21.72
CA LYS A 190 18.09 -10.44 -21.19
C LYS A 190 17.30 -11.02 -20.02
N LEU A 191 17.39 -10.36 -18.87
CA LEU A 191 16.64 -10.71 -17.68
C LEU A 191 15.56 -9.67 -17.40
N ILE A 192 14.37 -10.13 -17.04
CA ILE A 192 13.25 -9.28 -16.63
C ILE A 192 13.18 -9.32 -15.11
N SER A 193 13.31 -8.17 -14.47
CA SER A 193 13.22 -7.98 -13.04
C SER A 193 11.95 -7.24 -12.67
N MET A 194 11.15 -7.81 -11.78
CA MET A 194 9.94 -7.17 -11.25
C MET A 194 10.23 -6.24 -10.05
N CYS A 195 11.48 -6.18 -9.61
CA CYS A 195 11.91 -5.29 -8.54
C CYS A 195 12.67 -4.10 -9.13
N PRO A 196 12.01 -2.98 -9.44
CA PRO A 196 12.69 -1.81 -9.96
C PRO A 196 13.62 -1.20 -8.90
N ASN A 197 14.84 -0.89 -9.32
CA ASN A 197 15.75 0.05 -8.64
C ASN A 197 16.25 -0.27 -7.23
N LYS A 198 16.33 -1.52 -6.81
CA LYS A 198 17.07 -1.85 -5.59
C LYS A 198 18.49 -2.27 -5.94
N LYS A 199 19.42 -1.32 -5.88
CA LYS A 199 20.87 -1.58 -6.03
C LYS A 199 21.39 -2.67 -5.07
N ASN A 200 20.64 -3.04 -4.03
CA ASN A 200 21.02 -3.99 -2.98
C ASN A 200 20.00 -5.13 -2.77
N GLY A 201 19.11 -5.42 -3.73
CA GLY A 201 18.19 -6.56 -3.61
C GLY A 201 18.90 -7.90 -3.81
N LYS A 202 18.37 -8.97 -3.23
CA LYS A 202 18.93 -10.35 -3.37
C LYS A 202 19.16 -10.73 -4.84
N PHE A 203 18.19 -10.42 -5.71
CA PHE A 203 18.31 -10.68 -7.16
C PHE A 203 19.45 -9.91 -7.82
N GLN A 204 19.56 -8.61 -7.55
CA GLN A 204 20.66 -7.79 -8.12
C GLN A 204 22.02 -8.23 -7.59
N LYS A 205 22.09 -8.60 -6.32
CA LYS A 205 23.32 -9.17 -5.76
C LYS A 205 23.69 -10.48 -6.45
N MET A 206 22.73 -11.39 -6.63
CA MET A 206 22.92 -12.63 -7.37
C MET A 206 23.41 -12.36 -8.81
N CYS A 207 22.80 -11.41 -9.52
CA CYS A 207 23.25 -11.02 -10.86
C CYS A 207 24.68 -10.49 -10.85
N PHE A 208 25.00 -9.59 -9.93
CA PHE A 208 26.33 -9.00 -9.81
C PHE A 208 27.40 -10.05 -9.49
N ASP A 209 27.14 -10.92 -8.53
CA ASP A 209 28.07 -11.99 -8.10
C ASP A 209 28.36 -12.98 -9.24
N ASN A 210 27.45 -13.10 -10.21
CA ASN A 210 27.55 -13.97 -11.37
C ASN A 210 27.99 -13.25 -12.67
N GLY A 211 28.38 -11.98 -12.58
CA GLY A 211 28.89 -11.20 -13.71
C GLY A 211 27.81 -10.83 -14.75
N ILE A 212 26.53 -10.80 -14.35
CA ILE A 212 25.44 -10.35 -15.19
C ILE A 212 25.41 -8.82 -15.19
N LEU A 213 25.56 -8.22 -16.37
CA LEU A 213 25.60 -6.77 -16.53
C LEU A 213 24.22 -6.14 -16.37
N PHE A 214 24.17 -4.97 -15.76
CA PHE A 214 22.94 -4.24 -15.52
C PHE A 214 22.17 -3.88 -16.82
N GLU A 215 22.89 -3.64 -17.91
CA GLU A 215 22.31 -3.36 -19.24
C GLU A 215 21.49 -4.52 -19.82
N ASN A 216 21.72 -5.73 -19.32
CA ASN A 216 20.92 -6.90 -19.67
C ASN A 216 19.67 -7.05 -18.84
N ILE A 217 19.44 -6.19 -17.85
CA ILE A 217 18.27 -6.26 -16.94
C ILE A 217 17.20 -5.26 -17.36
N ILE A 218 16.03 -5.76 -17.72
CA ILE A 218 14.84 -4.98 -17.96
C ILE A 218 14.04 -4.89 -16.66
N SER A 219 14.02 -3.73 -16.05
CA SER A 219 13.27 -3.50 -14.81
C SER A 219 11.85 -3.06 -15.10
N VAL A 220 10.87 -3.77 -14.55
CA VAL A 220 9.44 -3.52 -14.73
C VAL A 220 8.75 -3.56 -13.37
N ASN A 221 7.92 -2.57 -13.07
CA ASN A 221 7.15 -2.49 -11.82
C ASN A 221 5.66 -2.84 -12.01
N ASP A 222 5.29 -3.30 -13.18
CA ASP A 222 3.94 -3.71 -13.53
C ASP A 222 3.89 -5.20 -13.85
N SER A 223 3.00 -5.92 -13.15
CA SER A 223 2.87 -7.38 -13.26
C SER A 223 2.39 -7.82 -14.64
N MET A 224 1.40 -7.13 -15.21
CA MET A 224 0.87 -7.47 -16.54
C MET A 224 1.91 -7.26 -17.63
N LEU A 225 2.67 -6.16 -17.56
CA LEU A 225 3.75 -5.89 -18.52
C LEU A 225 4.86 -6.94 -18.39
N SER A 226 5.24 -7.33 -17.17
CA SER A 226 6.23 -8.39 -16.95
C SER A 226 5.81 -9.70 -17.60
N LYS A 227 4.58 -10.14 -17.37
CA LYS A 227 4.00 -11.34 -17.97
C LYS A 227 3.97 -11.24 -19.51
N LYS A 228 3.60 -10.08 -20.04
CA LYS A 228 3.59 -9.84 -21.49
C LYS A 228 5.00 -9.94 -22.11
N LEU A 229 6.01 -9.38 -21.46
CA LEU A 229 7.40 -9.46 -21.96
C LEU A 229 7.90 -10.91 -21.95
N VAL A 230 7.65 -11.66 -20.89
CA VAL A 230 8.03 -13.09 -20.79
C VAL A 230 7.32 -13.92 -21.86
N LYS A 231 6.00 -13.79 -21.99
CA LYS A 231 5.20 -14.53 -22.99
C LYS A 231 5.68 -14.25 -24.43
N ASN A 232 6.17 -13.05 -24.70
CA ASN A 232 6.69 -12.66 -26.01
C ASN A 232 8.20 -12.97 -26.18
N ASN A 233 8.78 -13.79 -25.33
CA ASN A 233 10.16 -14.27 -25.44
C ASN A 233 11.23 -13.15 -25.42
N VAL A 234 10.95 -12.04 -24.69
CA VAL A 234 11.88 -10.90 -24.60
C VAL A 234 13.08 -11.24 -23.72
N GLY A 235 12.88 -12.05 -22.70
CA GLY A 235 13.93 -12.46 -21.76
C GLY A 235 13.44 -13.48 -20.74
N LEU A 236 14.35 -13.93 -19.87
CA LEU A 236 14.05 -14.75 -18.70
C LEU A 236 13.58 -13.85 -17.57
N CYS A 237 12.58 -14.29 -16.82
CA CYS A 237 12.17 -13.60 -15.59
C CYS A 237 12.51 -14.45 -14.38
N PHE A 238 13.15 -13.84 -13.37
CA PHE A 238 13.34 -14.44 -12.07
C PHE A 238 12.14 -14.09 -11.19
N ALA A 239 11.34 -15.10 -10.84
CA ALA A 239 10.10 -14.93 -10.09
C ALA A 239 9.70 -16.23 -9.42
N ASN A 240 8.74 -16.16 -8.48
CA ASN A 240 8.13 -17.39 -7.98
C ASN A 240 7.10 -17.96 -8.99
N GLU A 241 6.89 -19.28 -8.89
CA GLU A 241 5.99 -20.00 -9.81
C GLU A 241 4.54 -19.54 -9.69
N ALA A 242 4.09 -19.19 -8.49
CA ALA A 242 2.70 -18.80 -8.25
C ALA A 242 2.31 -17.56 -9.08
N PHE A 243 3.26 -16.64 -9.29
CA PHE A 243 3.03 -15.45 -10.11
C PHE A 243 2.76 -15.78 -11.58
N PHE A 244 3.36 -16.84 -12.14
CA PHE A 244 3.17 -17.29 -13.51
C PHE A 244 2.31 -18.55 -13.65
N ARG A 245 1.60 -18.94 -12.59
CA ARG A 245 0.85 -20.21 -12.53
C ARG A 245 -0.08 -20.40 -13.74
N GLU A 246 -0.87 -19.39 -14.05
CA GLU A 246 -1.81 -19.44 -15.18
C GLU A 246 -1.08 -19.60 -16.51
N GLU A 247 -0.04 -18.83 -16.76
CA GLU A 247 0.74 -18.87 -17.99
C GLU A 247 1.51 -20.18 -18.15
N ILE A 248 1.94 -20.78 -17.05
CA ILE A 248 2.62 -22.09 -17.03
C ILE A 248 1.61 -23.20 -17.34
N VAL A 249 0.45 -23.21 -16.69
CA VAL A 249 -0.61 -24.21 -16.93
C VAL A 249 -1.10 -24.14 -18.38
N ASN A 250 -1.28 -22.93 -18.93
CA ASN A 250 -1.69 -22.73 -20.33
C ASN A 250 -0.55 -22.97 -21.35
N GLY A 251 0.66 -23.28 -20.91
CA GLY A 251 1.81 -23.56 -21.76
C GLY A 251 2.41 -22.37 -22.51
N TYR A 252 2.04 -21.15 -22.14
CA TYR A 252 2.62 -19.91 -22.70
C TYR A 252 4.00 -19.61 -22.13
N VAL A 253 4.24 -19.99 -20.89
CA VAL A 253 5.48 -19.80 -20.13
C VAL A 253 5.96 -21.15 -19.64
N LYS A 254 7.27 -21.33 -19.60
CA LYS A 254 7.92 -22.53 -19.06
C LYS A 254 8.91 -22.17 -17.98
N LYS A 255 9.00 -23.05 -16.98
CA LYS A 255 10.09 -23.02 -15.99
C LYS A 255 11.38 -23.42 -16.66
N VAL A 256 12.45 -22.72 -16.32
CA VAL A 256 13.81 -23.06 -16.73
C VAL A 256 14.44 -23.86 -15.61
N LYS A 257 14.92 -25.05 -15.93
CA LYS A 257 15.56 -25.91 -14.93
C LYS A 257 16.94 -25.37 -14.61
N VAL A 258 17.17 -25.02 -13.33
CA VAL A 258 18.45 -24.53 -12.80
C VAL A 258 18.96 -25.53 -11.79
N ILE A 259 20.25 -25.93 -11.90
CA ILE A 259 20.88 -26.85 -10.92
C ILE A 259 21.40 -26.07 -9.70
N GLU A 260 21.96 -24.89 -9.93
CA GLU A 260 22.44 -24.03 -8.86
C GLU A 260 21.30 -23.64 -7.94
N GLU A 261 21.53 -23.65 -6.62
CA GLU A 261 20.52 -23.29 -5.63
C GLU A 261 20.15 -21.80 -5.76
N LEU A 262 18.86 -21.56 -5.85
CA LEU A 262 18.28 -20.23 -5.90
C LEU A 262 17.76 -19.85 -4.51
N PHE A 263 17.71 -18.57 -4.21
CA PHE A 263 17.14 -18.12 -2.93
C PHE A 263 15.62 -18.11 -2.97
N ASP A 264 15.03 -18.44 -1.84
CA ASP A 264 13.61 -18.35 -1.60
C ASP A 264 13.26 -17.04 -0.88
N ASP A 265 11.99 -16.67 -0.95
CA ASP A 265 11.46 -15.50 -0.28
C ASP A 265 10.43 -15.90 0.78
N ASN A 266 10.69 -15.51 2.01
CA ASN A 266 9.76 -15.68 3.12
C ASN A 266 8.74 -14.54 3.11
N ILE A 267 7.46 -14.89 3.11
CA ILE A 267 6.34 -13.93 3.21
C ILE A 267 5.76 -14.01 4.62
N TYR A 268 5.68 -12.85 5.24
CA TYR A 268 5.14 -12.71 6.59
C TYR A 268 3.85 -11.91 6.62
N ILE A 269 3.01 -12.24 7.57
CA ILE A 269 1.89 -11.43 8.01
C ILE A 269 2.33 -10.71 9.28
N VAL A 270 2.19 -9.39 9.31
CA VAL A 270 2.39 -8.60 10.52
C VAL A 270 1.12 -7.83 10.85
N TYR A 271 0.75 -7.78 12.12
CA TYR A 271 -0.46 -7.14 12.58
C TYR A 271 -0.36 -6.69 14.03
N LYS A 272 -1.29 -5.83 14.46
CA LYS A 272 -1.34 -5.27 15.80
C LYS A 272 -2.40 -5.95 16.67
N LYS A 273 -2.17 -5.90 17.97
CA LYS A 273 -3.19 -6.13 18.98
C LYS A 273 -4.04 -4.87 19.12
N GLY A 274 -5.33 -4.97 18.84
CA GLY A 274 -6.24 -3.82 18.91
C GLY A 274 -7.70 -4.25 18.85
N LYS A 275 -8.60 -3.29 18.64
CA LYS A 275 -10.04 -3.51 18.61
C LYS A 275 -10.47 -4.54 17.56
N ASN A 276 -9.73 -4.67 16.46
CA ASN A 276 -10.05 -5.54 15.34
C ASN A 276 -9.43 -6.94 15.44
N ILE A 277 -8.70 -7.27 16.52
CA ILE A 277 -7.93 -8.52 16.63
C ILE A 277 -8.76 -9.78 16.33
N THR A 278 -10.01 -9.82 16.74
CA THR A 278 -10.91 -10.97 16.48
C THR A 278 -11.15 -11.14 14.98
N ASN A 279 -11.38 -10.05 14.24
CA ASN A 279 -11.62 -10.10 12.80
C ASN A 279 -10.33 -10.36 12.03
N ILE A 280 -9.22 -9.79 12.48
CA ILE A 280 -7.87 -10.07 11.97
C ILE A 280 -7.59 -11.57 12.06
N ASN A 281 -7.82 -12.19 13.23
CA ASN A 281 -7.57 -13.62 13.42
C ASN A 281 -8.48 -14.51 12.54
N LYS A 282 -9.73 -14.09 12.30
CA LYS A 282 -10.63 -14.80 11.36
C LYS A 282 -10.04 -14.79 9.95
N PHE A 283 -9.59 -13.62 9.48
CA PHE A 283 -8.98 -13.48 8.16
C PHE A 283 -7.70 -14.30 8.02
N ILE A 284 -6.78 -14.15 8.97
CA ILE A 284 -5.50 -14.89 8.99
C ILE A 284 -5.72 -16.40 8.98
N LYS A 285 -6.71 -16.89 9.73
CA LYS A 285 -7.04 -18.30 9.77
C LYS A 285 -7.47 -18.84 8.40
N ILE A 286 -8.34 -18.12 7.69
CA ILE A 286 -8.79 -18.49 6.33
C ILE A 286 -7.60 -18.44 5.37
N LEU A 287 -6.81 -17.36 5.41
CA LEU A 287 -5.67 -17.20 4.53
C LEU A 287 -4.62 -18.32 4.73
N LYS A 288 -4.27 -18.63 5.97
CA LYS A 288 -3.29 -19.69 6.28
C LYS A 288 -3.76 -21.08 5.85
N LYS A 289 -5.03 -21.39 6.05
CA LYS A 289 -5.61 -22.68 5.64
C LYS A 289 -5.31 -22.97 4.16
N GLN A 290 -5.37 -22.00 3.28
CA GLN A 290 -5.11 -22.18 1.85
C GLN A 290 -3.64 -22.47 1.51
N TYR A 291 -2.72 -22.18 2.44
CA TYR A 291 -1.30 -22.52 2.30
C TYR A 291 -0.96 -23.86 2.97
N GLU A 292 -1.69 -24.27 3.99
CA GLU A 292 -1.51 -25.56 4.64
C GLU A 292 -1.98 -26.72 3.75
N GLU A 293 -3.02 -26.50 2.94
CA GLU A 293 -3.55 -27.50 1.99
C GLU A 293 -2.60 -27.80 0.81
N GLU A 294 -1.63 -26.91 0.51
CA GLU A 294 -0.61 -27.15 -0.52
C GLU A 294 0.61 -27.96 0.00
N LEU A 295 0.75 -28.10 1.32
CA LEU A 295 1.86 -28.83 1.94
C LEU A 295 1.51 -30.33 2.17
N GLN A 296 0.29 -30.75 1.86
CA GLN A 296 -0.19 -32.15 1.87
C GLN A 296 -0.26 -32.71 0.44
#